data_519ede35a40815604aef69e8546745c1
#
_entry.id   519ede35a40815604aef69e8546745c1
#
_cell.length_a   1.000
_cell.length_b   1.000
_cell.length_c   1.000
_cell.angle_alpha   90.00
_cell.angle_beta   90.00
_cell.angle_gamma   90.00
#
_symmetry.space_group_name_H-M   'P 1'
#
loop_
_entity.id
_entity.type
_entity.pdbx_description
1 polymer ?
#
loop_
_entity_poly.entity_id
_entity_poly.type
_entity_poly.pdbx_seq_one_letter_code
_entity_poly.pdbx_strand_id
1 'polypeptide(L)'
;MVAPNSTQGAMESAAARRTTPSSCAGPNPKIRIEGVSYWYSGHQTLNGVTLSVPNRAVTVFFGPAGGGKTTLMRLVNRLNDLVETTQMTGRILLDGDDIYAPGVVVTGLRRRVGMVFALPLPLPGTVRENVVYGLRLAGERNTARLSEIVERSLTQAALWGEVKDRLDAPALSLSGGQQQRLCIARSLALEPEVLLLDEPTSGLDPISTAKVEESLYELKKQYAIIIVPHSVQQAARLADVAAFFLSGQLVECGDGPQVFTAPKDKKTEDYITGRFG
;
A
#
# COMPACT_ATOMS: atom_id res chain seq x y z
N MET A 1 -55.61 -29.60 -37.95
CA MET A 1 -55.62 -29.07 -36.56
C MET A 1 -54.53 -29.73 -35.81
N VAL A 2 -53.40 -29.06 -35.64
CA VAL A 2 -52.27 -29.52 -34.80
C VAL A 2 -51.85 -28.30 -33.99
N ALA A 3 -51.96 -28.40 -32.69
CA ALA A 3 -51.57 -27.35 -31.74
C ALA A 3 -50.04 -27.28 -31.60
N PRO A 4 -49.43 -26.09 -31.38
CA PRO A 4 -48.03 -25.98 -31.12
C PRO A 4 -47.72 -26.20 -29.61
N ASN A 5 -46.71 -27.00 -29.38
CA ASN A 5 -46.17 -27.33 -28.07
C ASN A 5 -45.24 -26.18 -27.59
N SER A 6 -45.64 -25.51 -26.52
CA SER A 6 -44.84 -24.51 -25.83
C SER A 6 -44.01 -25.14 -24.74
N THR A 7 -42.71 -25.26 -25.00
CA THR A 7 -41.69 -25.53 -23.96
C THR A 7 -40.89 -24.25 -23.66
N GLN A 8 -41.38 -23.50 -22.68
CA GLN A 8 -40.59 -22.46 -22.00
C GLN A 8 -39.66 -23.17 -21.02
N GLY A 9 -38.42 -23.31 -21.40
CA GLY A 9 -37.34 -23.69 -20.52
C GLY A 9 -36.95 -22.52 -19.61
N ALA A 10 -37.20 -22.70 -18.34
CA ALA A 10 -36.77 -21.78 -17.30
C ALA A 10 -35.23 -21.68 -17.27
N MET A 11 -34.67 -20.54 -17.63
CA MET A 11 -33.29 -20.17 -17.29
C MET A 11 -33.32 -19.71 -15.84
N GLU A 12 -33.05 -20.63 -14.92
CA GLU A 12 -32.71 -20.30 -13.52
C GLU A 12 -31.37 -19.55 -13.51
N SER A 13 -31.49 -18.25 -13.24
CA SER A 13 -30.38 -17.37 -12.91
C SER A 13 -29.69 -17.89 -11.65
N ALA A 14 -28.51 -18.49 -11.82
CA ALA A 14 -27.60 -18.75 -10.73
C ALA A 14 -27.06 -17.41 -10.20
N ALA A 15 -27.82 -16.79 -9.30
CA ALA A 15 -27.35 -15.67 -8.50
C ALA A 15 -26.16 -16.16 -7.65
N ALA A 16 -24.94 -15.93 -8.12
CA ALA A 16 -23.73 -16.14 -7.35
C ALA A 16 -23.89 -15.42 -6.00
N ARG A 17 -23.94 -16.17 -4.91
CA ARG A 17 -23.95 -15.63 -3.55
C ARG A 17 -22.69 -14.77 -3.39
N ARG A 18 -22.84 -13.46 -3.44
CA ARG A 18 -21.81 -12.51 -3.03
C ARG A 18 -21.60 -12.73 -1.53
N THR A 19 -20.60 -13.52 -1.18
CA THR A 19 -20.05 -13.51 0.17
C THR A 19 -19.40 -12.14 0.33
N THR A 20 -20.04 -11.27 1.08
CA THR A 20 -19.42 -10.03 1.56
C THR A 20 -18.20 -10.45 2.36
N PRO A 21 -16.97 -10.06 1.96
CA PRO A 21 -15.80 -10.30 2.79
C PRO A 21 -16.04 -9.63 4.14
N SER A 22 -15.79 -10.35 5.22
CA SER A 22 -15.86 -9.81 6.57
C SER A 22 -14.99 -8.55 6.62
N SER A 23 -15.53 -7.44 7.13
CA SER A 23 -14.82 -6.18 7.24
C SER A 23 -13.54 -6.37 8.04
N CYS A 24 -12.40 -6.20 7.39
CA CYS A 24 -11.07 -6.42 7.99
C CYS A 24 -10.69 -5.32 9.00
N ALA A 25 -11.47 -4.26 9.11
CA ALA A 25 -11.22 -3.13 10.01
C ALA A 25 -12.43 -2.84 10.88
N GLY A 26 -12.17 -2.24 12.04
CA GLY A 26 -13.18 -1.74 12.96
C GLY A 26 -14.09 -0.67 12.35
N PRO A 27 -14.98 -0.05 13.15
CA PRO A 27 -16.09 0.79 12.65
C PRO A 27 -15.66 2.03 11.86
N ASN A 28 -14.46 2.56 12.06
CA ASN A 28 -13.94 3.75 11.39
C ASN A 28 -12.59 3.46 10.70
N PRO A 29 -12.57 2.81 9.54
CA PRO A 29 -11.34 2.57 8.82
C PRO A 29 -10.78 3.86 8.22
N LYS A 30 -9.45 3.95 8.12
CA LYS A 30 -8.74 5.07 7.45
C LYS A 30 -9.02 5.09 5.95
N ILE A 31 -9.01 3.90 5.32
CA ILE A 31 -9.35 3.74 3.91
C ILE A 31 -10.46 2.70 3.77
N ARG A 32 -11.44 2.96 2.93
CA ARG A 32 -12.41 1.98 2.44
C ARG A 32 -12.30 1.83 0.94
N ILE A 33 -12.21 0.61 0.50
CA ILE A 33 -12.21 0.19 -0.90
C ILE A 33 -13.50 -0.58 -1.13
N GLU A 34 -14.34 -0.12 -2.03
CA GLU A 34 -15.72 -0.62 -2.22
C GLU A 34 -15.93 -1.08 -3.66
N GLY A 35 -15.89 -2.40 -3.89
CA GLY A 35 -16.18 -3.04 -5.17
C GLY A 35 -15.26 -2.60 -6.31
N VAL A 36 -13.98 -2.31 -6.00
CA VAL A 36 -13.05 -1.77 -7.00
C VAL A 36 -12.68 -2.84 -8.02
N SER A 37 -12.96 -2.53 -9.29
CA SER A 37 -12.43 -3.26 -10.44
C SER A 37 -11.60 -2.30 -11.29
N TYR A 38 -10.51 -2.80 -11.88
CA TYR A 38 -9.59 -1.97 -12.63
C TYR A 38 -9.01 -2.71 -13.85
N TRP A 39 -8.86 -1.97 -14.95
CA TRP A 39 -8.35 -2.48 -16.23
C TRP A 39 -7.21 -1.62 -16.75
N TYR A 40 -6.19 -2.29 -17.33
CA TYR A 40 -5.16 -1.69 -18.18
C TYR A 40 -5.40 -2.18 -19.61
N SER A 41 -5.62 -1.26 -20.56
CA SER A 41 -5.79 -1.60 -22.00
C SER A 41 -6.76 -2.76 -22.21
N GLY A 42 -7.89 -2.78 -21.51
CA GLY A 42 -8.90 -3.83 -21.59
C GLY A 42 -8.63 -5.09 -20.76
N HIS A 43 -7.44 -5.29 -20.22
CA HIS A 43 -7.11 -6.42 -19.33
C HIS A 43 -7.47 -6.13 -17.89
N GLN A 44 -8.35 -6.92 -17.30
CA GLN A 44 -8.78 -6.75 -15.92
C GLN A 44 -7.66 -7.17 -14.97
N THR A 45 -7.22 -6.24 -14.12
CA THR A 45 -6.18 -6.45 -13.10
C THR A 45 -6.76 -6.56 -11.70
N LEU A 46 -7.89 -5.91 -11.42
CA LEU A 46 -8.63 -6.03 -10.16
C LEU A 46 -10.10 -6.33 -10.46
N ASN A 47 -10.71 -7.19 -9.64
CA ASN A 47 -12.08 -7.63 -9.83
C ASN A 47 -12.88 -7.56 -8.52
N GLY A 48 -13.70 -6.53 -8.36
CA GLY A 48 -14.65 -6.36 -7.28
C GLY A 48 -14.04 -6.30 -5.87
N VAL A 49 -12.82 -5.77 -5.73
CA VAL A 49 -12.10 -5.73 -4.46
C VAL A 49 -12.83 -4.84 -3.45
N THR A 50 -13.17 -5.42 -2.30
CA THR A 50 -13.75 -4.70 -1.15
C THR A 50 -12.92 -4.98 0.08
N LEU A 51 -12.35 -3.91 0.68
CA LEU A 51 -11.38 -3.98 1.76
C LEU A 51 -11.45 -2.71 2.60
N SER A 52 -11.20 -2.84 3.90
CA SER A 52 -11.03 -1.71 4.81
C SER A 52 -9.65 -1.76 5.46
N VAL A 53 -8.99 -0.60 5.50
CA VAL A 53 -7.67 -0.42 6.12
C VAL A 53 -7.83 0.35 7.42
N PRO A 54 -7.45 -0.22 8.57
CA PRO A 54 -7.55 0.47 9.85
C PRO A 54 -6.55 1.62 9.95
N ASN A 55 -6.84 2.57 10.82
CA ASN A 55 -5.88 3.59 11.22
C ASN A 55 -4.85 2.99 12.20
N ARG A 56 -3.62 3.52 12.20
CA ARG A 56 -2.56 3.15 13.17
C ARG A 56 -2.32 1.64 13.25
N ALA A 57 -2.18 1.02 12.09
CA ALA A 57 -1.93 -0.40 11.95
C ALA A 57 -1.18 -0.69 10.64
N VAL A 58 -0.54 -1.85 10.57
CA VAL A 58 0.07 -2.36 9.35
C VAL A 58 -0.91 -3.32 8.67
N THR A 59 -1.40 -2.93 7.50
CA THR A 59 -2.16 -3.81 6.60
C THR A 59 -1.22 -4.37 5.55
N VAL A 60 -1.07 -5.67 5.53
CA VAL A 60 -0.21 -6.38 4.58
C VAL A 60 -1.03 -6.87 3.40
N PHE A 61 -0.65 -6.50 2.17
CA PHE A 61 -1.15 -7.11 0.94
C PHE A 61 -0.16 -8.17 0.46
N PHE A 62 -0.56 -9.43 0.43
CA PHE A 62 0.30 -10.54 0.05
C PHE A 62 -0.36 -11.44 -1.00
N GLY A 63 0.43 -12.32 -1.63
CA GLY A 63 0.00 -13.19 -2.72
C GLY A 63 0.98 -13.18 -3.88
N PRO A 64 0.77 -14.00 -4.91
CA PRO A 64 1.69 -14.14 -6.04
C PRO A 64 1.85 -12.84 -6.86
N ALA A 65 2.92 -12.77 -7.66
CA ALA A 65 3.11 -11.70 -8.63
C ALA A 65 1.91 -11.63 -9.58
N GLY A 66 1.58 -10.42 -10.05
CA GLY A 66 0.39 -10.23 -10.90
C GLY A 66 -0.96 -10.30 -10.15
N GLY A 67 -0.98 -10.51 -8.83
CA GLY A 67 -2.21 -10.55 -8.03
C GLY A 67 -2.97 -9.22 -7.89
N GLY A 68 -2.44 -8.10 -8.40
CA GLY A 68 -3.11 -6.78 -8.35
C GLY A 68 -2.70 -5.90 -7.16
N LYS A 69 -1.83 -6.36 -6.24
CA LYS A 69 -1.43 -5.66 -5.00
C LYS A 69 -0.90 -4.25 -5.26
N THR A 70 0.15 -4.11 -6.08
CA THR A 70 0.74 -2.82 -6.46
C THR A 70 -0.24 -1.94 -7.23
N THR A 71 -1.10 -2.53 -8.07
CA THR A 71 -2.16 -1.79 -8.76
C THR A 71 -3.10 -1.13 -7.76
N LEU A 72 -3.59 -1.90 -6.75
CA LEU A 72 -4.47 -1.37 -5.73
C LEU A 72 -3.80 -0.27 -4.89
N MET A 73 -2.54 -0.45 -4.49
CA MET A 73 -1.79 0.58 -3.78
C MET A 73 -1.67 1.88 -4.59
N ARG A 74 -1.37 1.77 -5.89
CA ARG A 74 -1.28 2.93 -6.79
C ARG A 74 -2.61 3.62 -7.02
N LEU A 75 -3.74 2.92 -6.90
CA LEU A 75 -5.07 3.53 -6.93
C LEU A 75 -5.33 4.37 -5.68
N VAL A 76 -4.85 3.96 -4.51
CA VAL A 76 -5.06 4.68 -3.24
C VAL A 76 -4.43 6.08 -3.25
N ASN A 77 -3.32 6.31 -3.96
CA ASN A 77 -2.71 7.63 -4.10
C ASN A 77 -2.89 8.23 -5.52
N ARG A 78 -3.76 7.63 -6.34
CA ARG A 78 -4.05 8.07 -7.70
C ARG A 78 -2.83 8.11 -8.63
N LEU A 79 -1.82 7.26 -8.37
CA LEU A 79 -0.65 7.19 -9.24
C LEU A 79 -0.99 6.58 -10.60
N ASN A 80 -2.02 5.72 -10.67
CA ASN A 80 -2.51 5.13 -11.91
C ASN A 80 -3.18 6.14 -12.86
N ASP A 81 -3.50 7.35 -12.40
CA ASP A 81 -3.95 8.44 -13.28
C ASP A 81 -2.89 8.85 -14.33
N LEU A 82 -1.64 8.45 -14.11
CA LEU A 82 -0.52 8.70 -15.03
C LEU A 82 -0.42 7.64 -16.15
N VAL A 83 -1.24 6.60 -16.09
CA VAL A 83 -1.25 5.51 -17.07
C VAL A 83 -2.41 5.70 -18.04
N GLU A 84 -2.10 5.72 -19.32
CA GLU A 84 -3.12 5.84 -20.37
C GLU A 84 -3.95 4.54 -20.50
N THR A 85 -5.15 4.67 -21.09
CA THR A 85 -6.04 3.53 -21.41
C THR A 85 -6.43 2.68 -20.19
N THR A 86 -6.83 3.34 -19.10
CA THR A 86 -7.28 2.67 -17.89
C THR A 86 -8.78 2.88 -17.64
N GLN A 87 -9.42 1.92 -16.96
CA GLN A 87 -10.79 2.03 -16.51
C GLN A 87 -10.89 1.56 -15.04
N MET A 88 -11.70 2.23 -14.26
CA MET A 88 -12.00 1.89 -12.88
C MET A 88 -13.49 1.93 -12.61
N THR A 89 -13.97 0.96 -11.82
CA THR A 89 -15.32 1.00 -11.20
C THR A 89 -15.18 0.80 -9.70
N GLY A 90 -16.23 1.08 -8.94
CA GLY A 90 -16.17 1.09 -7.48
C GLY A 90 -15.68 2.42 -6.92
N ARG A 91 -15.36 2.44 -5.62
CA ARG A 91 -14.94 3.66 -4.92
C ARG A 91 -13.78 3.39 -3.97
N ILE A 92 -12.95 4.40 -3.75
CA ILE A 92 -11.92 4.41 -2.71
C ILE A 92 -12.12 5.66 -1.87
N LEU A 93 -12.33 5.47 -0.57
CA LEU A 93 -12.58 6.55 0.36
C LEU A 93 -11.42 6.67 1.36
N LEU A 94 -10.98 7.89 1.60
CA LEU A 94 -10.03 8.24 2.66
C LEU A 94 -10.77 9.09 3.70
N ASP A 95 -10.87 8.62 4.93
CA ASP A 95 -11.69 9.23 6.00
C ASP A 95 -13.17 9.45 5.65
N GLY A 96 -13.70 8.64 4.72
CA GLY A 96 -15.06 8.73 4.23
C GLY A 96 -15.23 9.53 2.94
N ASP A 97 -14.24 10.31 2.53
CA ASP A 97 -14.27 11.11 1.30
C ASP A 97 -13.79 10.31 0.10
N ASP A 98 -14.54 10.31 -0.99
CA ASP A 98 -14.15 9.64 -2.23
C ASP A 98 -12.96 10.36 -2.88
N ILE A 99 -11.82 9.67 -2.96
CA ILE A 99 -10.59 10.25 -3.52
C ILE A 99 -10.62 10.44 -5.04
N TYR A 100 -11.66 9.91 -5.72
CA TYR A 100 -11.91 10.10 -7.15
C TYR A 100 -13.06 11.06 -7.43
N ALA A 101 -13.66 11.68 -6.40
CA ALA A 101 -14.72 12.67 -6.59
C ALA A 101 -14.25 13.86 -7.44
N PRO A 102 -15.14 14.47 -8.22
CA PRO A 102 -14.84 15.71 -8.95
C PRO A 102 -14.30 16.80 -8.01
N GLY A 103 -13.24 17.49 -8.44
CA GLY A 103 -12.63 18.57 -7.65
C GLY A 103 -11.58 18.15 -6.63
N VAL A 104 -11.30 16.86 -6.46
CA VAL A 104 -10.20 16.42 -5.61
C VAL A 104 -8.85 16.87 -6.16
N VAL A 105 -8.11 17.63 -5.34
CA VAL A 105 -6.76 18.09 -5.68
C VAL A 105 -5.76 16.96 -5.45
N VAL A 106 -5.33 16.30 -6.53
CA VAL A 106 -4.48 15.08 -6.48
C VAL A 106 -3.15 15.34 -5.75
N THR A 107 -2.53 16.52 -5.90
CA THR A 107 -1.30 16.88 -5.18
C THR A 107 -1.53 16.96 -3.66
N GLY A 108 -2.69 17.43 -3.23
CA GLY A 108 -3.11 17.42 -1.83
C GLY A 108 -3.30 15.99 -1.31
N LEU A 109 -3.98 15.13 -2.09
CA LEU A 109 -4.12 13.71 -1.75
C LEU A 109 -2.77 13.02 -1.59
N ARG A 110 -1.83 13.22 -2.54
CA ARG A 110 -0.49 12.60 -2.50
C ARG A 110 0.39 13.08 -1.35
N ARG A 111 0.09 14.22 -0.72
CA ARG A 111 0.72 14.62 0.56
C ARG A 111 0.16 13.80 1.73
N ARG A 112 -1.16 13.55 1.74
CA ARG A 112 -1.82 12.74 2.77
C ARG A 112 -1.48 11.25 2.63
N VAL A 113 -1.22 10.78 1.41
CA VAL A 113 -0.95 9.37 1.07
C VAL A 113 0.43 9.26 0.43
N GLY A 114 1.45 9.09 1.28
CA GLY A 114 2.84 8.92 0.84
C GLY A 114 3.08 7.52 0.26
N MET A 115 3.99 7.41 -0.72
CA MET A 115 4.37 6.11 -1.31
C MET A 115 5.89 5.98 -1.42
N VAL A 116 6.38 4.79 -1.05
CA VAL A 116 7.77 4.36 -1.18
C VAL A 116 7.81 3.10 -2.05
N PHE A 117 8.69 3.10 -3.04
CA PHE A 117 8.82 2.03 -4.02
C PHE A 117 9.90 1.01 -3.64
N ALA A 118 9.87 -0.16 -4.26
CA ALA A 118 10.84 -1.23 -4.05
C ALA A 118 12.28 -0.78 -4.38
N LEU A 119 12.45 -0.09 -5.51
CA LEU A 119 13.75 0.49 -5.87
C LEU A 119 13.90 1.85 -5.19
N PRO A 120 14.94 2.05 -4.35
CA PRO A 120 15.21 3.34 -3.79
C PRO A 120 15.60 4.35 -4.90
N LEU A 121 14.94 5.49 -4.89
CA LEU A 121 15.16 6.57 -5.86
C LEU A 121 15.44 7.89 -5.11
N PRO A 122 16.64 8.07 -4.56
CA PRO A 122 17.07 9.35 -4.05
C PRO A 122 17.09 10.38 -5.20
N LEU A 123 16.65 11.59 -4.90
CA LEU A 123 16.78 12.70 -5.85
C LEU A 123 18.25 13.16 -5.91
N PRO A 124 18.70 13.69 -7.06
CA PRO A 124 19.98 14.38 -7.14
C PRO A 124 20.07 15.47 -6.07
N GLY A 125 21.19 15.51 -5.34
CA GLY A 125 21.40 16.45 -4.24
C GLY A 125 21.83 15.76 -2.95
N THR A 126 21.79 16.50 -1.86
CA THR A 126 22.24 16.02 -0.54
C THR A 126 21.18 15.21 0.19
N VAL A 127 21.58 14.53 1.29
CA VAL A 127 20.65 13.83 2.19
C VAL A 127 19.60 14.82 2.72
N ARG A 128 20.03 15.98 3.21
CA ARG A 128 19.14 17.07 3.69
C ARG A 128 18.15 17.49 2.62
N GLU A 129 18.62 17.80 1.41
CA GLU A 129 17.79 18.26 0.31
C GLU A 129 16.72 17.23 -0.08
N ASN A 130 17.04 15.95 -0.05
CA ASN A 130 16.08 14.88 -0.29
C ASN A 130 14.91 14.94 0.70
N VAL A 131 15.19 15.06 2.00
CA VAL A 131 14.15 15.10 3.03
C VAL A 131 13.25 16.34 2.89
N VAL A 132 13.84 17.52 2.66
CA VAL A 132 13.07 18.76 2.61
C VAL A 132 12.50 19.10 1.24
N TYR A 133 12.75 18.27 0.22
CA TYR A 133 12.35 18.55 -1.16
C TYR A 133 10.88 18.91 -1.31
N GLY A 134 10.00 18.04 -0.82
CA GLY A 134 8.55 18.25 -0.90
C GLY A 134 8.06 19.47 -0.11
N LEU A 135 8.69 19.76 1.02
CA LEU A 135 8.37 20.93 1.84
C LEU A 135 8.76 22.23 1.14
N ARG A 136 9.95 22.26 0.51
CA ARG A 136 10.39 23.42 -0.28
C ARG A 136 9.48 23.69 -1.48
N LEU A 137 9.03 22.63 -2.17
CA LEU A 137 8.04 22.75 -3.23
C LEU A 137 6.69 23.30 -2.70
N ALA A 138 6.36 22.94 -1.45
CA ALA A 138 5.17 23.47 -0.78
C ALA A 138 5.30 24.91 -0.29
N GLY A 139 6.47 25.55 -0.48
CA GLY A 139 6.72 26.92 -0.09
C GLY A 139 7.35 27.12 1.29
N GLU A 140 7.68 26.05 2.03
CA GLU A 140 8.36 26.17 3.32
C GLU A 140 9.78 26.74 3.14
N ARG A 141 10.11 27.79 3.90
CA ARG A 141 11.40 28.51 3.84
C ARG A 141 12.06 28.65 5.20
N ASN A 142 11.37 28.33 6.29
CA ASN A 142 11.91 28.44 7.63
C ASN A 142 12.99 27.38 7.87
N THR A 143 14.25 27.82 7.94
CA THR A 143 15.43 26.94 8.07
C THR A 143 15.43 26.14 9.37
N ALA A 144 15.00 26.75 10.49
CA ALA A 144 14.95 26.07 11.78
C ALA A 144 13.93 24.92 11.75
N ARG A 145 12.73 25.20 11.23
CA ARG A 145 11.67 24.19 11.04
C ARG A 145 12.09 23.08 10.09
N LEU A 146 12.75 23.42 8.98
CA LEU A 146 13.25 22.42 8.04
C LEU A 146 14.30 21.52 8.69
N SER A 147 15.21 22.07 9.54
CA SER A 147 16.21 21.29 10.25
C SER A 147 15.59 20.32 11.27
N GLU A 148 14.59 20.77 12.01
CA GLU A 148 13.83 19.93 12.94
C GLU A 148 13.11 18.78 12.20
N ILE A 149 12.48 19.06 11.05
CA ILE A 149 11.81 18.03 10.25
C ILE A 149 12.83 17.02 9.70
N VAL A 150 14.02 17.46 9.27
CA VAL A 150 15.09 16.58 8.81
C VAL A 150 15.50 15.59 9.91
N GLU A 151 15.80 16.09 11.09
CA GLU A 151 16.18 15.24 12.24
C GLU A 151 15.07 14.25 12.59
N ARG A 152 13.85 14.73 12.77
CA ARG A 152 12.68 13.91 13.10
C ARG A 152 12.44 12.82 12.05
N SER A 153 12.41 13.18 10.76
CA SER A 153 12.08 12.23 9.69
C SER A 153 13.17 11.17 9.50
N LEU A 154 14.44 11.56 9.61
CA LEU A 154 15.56 10.63 9.56
C LEU A 154 15.61 9.71 10.79
N THR A 155 15.21 10.21 11.97
CA THR A 155 15.08 9.40 13.19
C THR A 155 13.95 8.39 13.04
N GLN A 156 12.78 8.81 12.57
CA GLN A 156 11.64 7.91 12.31
C GLN A 156 11.95 6.83 11.28
N ALA A 157 12.82 7.13 10.29
CA ALA A 157 13.29 6.16 9.30
C ALA A 157 14.51 5.34 9.77
N ALA A 158 14.89 5.40 11.05
CA ALA A 158 16.08 4.73 11.63
C ALA A 158 17.39 5.03 10.87
N LEU A 159 17.54 6.25 10.35
CA LEU A 159 18.71 6.66 9.55
C LEU A 159 19.55 7.78 10.22
N TRP A 160 18.97 8.56 11.13
CA TRP A 160 19.63 9.72 11.75
C TRP A 160 21.01 9.42 12.30
N GLY A 161 21.16 8.37 13.09
CA GLY A 161 22.45 7.99 13.71
C GLY A 161 23.57 7.70 12.72
N GLU A 162 23.23 7.38 11.46
CA GLU A 162 24.20 7.04 10.41
C GLU A 162 24.59 8.24 9.53
N VAL A 163 23.73 9.29 9.48
CA VAL A 163 23.90 10.39 8.52
C VAL A 163 23.95 11.78 9.14
N LYS A 164 23.72 11.94 10.45
CA LYS A 164 23.65 13.25 11.13
C LYS A 164 24.88 14.13 10.89
N ASP A 165 26.06 13.52 10.81
CA ASP A 165 27.33 14.22 10.64
C ASP A 165 27.69 14.43 9.15
N ARG A 166 26.85 14.00 8.22
CA ARG A 166 27.06 14.11 6.77
C ARG A 166 25.77 14.42 5.99
N LEU A 167 24.92 15.26 6.55
CA LEU A 167 23.63 15.65 5.92
C LEU A 167 23.79 16.34 4.56
N ASP A 168 24.95 16.96 4.33
CA ASP A 168 25.27 17.65 3.10
C ASP A 168 26.05 16.77 2.10
N ALA A 169 26.26 15.48 2.42
CA ALA A 169 26.80 14.49 1.49
C ALA A 169 25.77 14.14 0.39
N PRO A 170 26.25 13.78 -0.82
CA PRO A 170 25.36 13.35 -1.90
C PRO A 170 24.53 12.13 -1.49
N ALA A 171 23.21 12.20 -1.68
CA ALA A 171 22.29 11.10 -1.32
C ALA A 171 22.60 9.80 -2.08
N LEU A 172 23.12 9.89 -3.30
CA LEU A 172 23.50 8.74 -4.13
C LEU A 172 24.76 8.02 -3.62
N SER A 173 25.54 8.64 -2.69
CA SER A 173 26.70 7.98 -2.05
C SER A 173 26.31 7.04 -0.89
N LEU A 174 25.05 7.03 -0.50
CA LEU A 174 24.53 6.15 0.54
C LEU A 174 24.43 4.69 0.05
N SER A 175 24.54 3.73 0.97
CA SER A 175 24.23 2.31 0.65
C SER A 175 22.76 2.14 0.26
N GLY A 176 22.43 1.05 -0.44
CA GLY A 176 21.04 0.77 -0.87
C GLY A 176 20.02 0.82 0.27
N GLY A 177 20.36 0.22 1.42
CA GLY A 177 19.49 0.27 2.61
C GLY A 177 19.38 1.67 3.23
N GLN A 178 20.45 2.48 3.17
CA GLN A 178 20.39 3.88 3.60
C GLN A 178 19.57 4.73 2.63
N GLN A 179 19.69 4.50 1.32
CA GLN A 179 18.88 5.18 0.30
C GLN A 179 17.40 4.86 0.47
N GLN A 180 17.06 3.61 0.77
CA GLN A 180 15.67 3.23 1.02
C GLN A 180 15.10 3.93 2.25
N ARG A 181 15.83 3.95 3.36
CA ARG A 181 15.43 4.68 4.56
C ARG A 181 15.37 6.19 4.33
N LEU A 182 16.21 6.75 3.46
CA LEU A 182 16.11 8.15 3.03
C LEU A 182 14.82 8.41 2.25
N CYS A 183 14.40 7.50 1.37
CA CYS A 183 13.12 7.59 0.65
C CYS A 183 11.92 7.53 1.62
N ILE A 184 12.01 6.70 2.67
CA ILE A 184 11.00 6.67 3.75
C ILE A 184 11.01 8.02 4.49
N ALA A 185 12.16 8.53 4.92
CA ALA A 185 12.28 9.82 5.60
C ALA A 185 11.71 10.99 4.76
N ARG A 186 12.00 11.00 3.46
CA ARG A 186 11.44 11.98 2.51
C ARG A 186 9.92 11.94 2.47
N SER A 187 9.31 10.76 2.50
CA SER A 187 7.87 10.61 2.56
C SER A 187 7.29 11.09 3.89
N LEU A 188 7.93 10.73 5.01
CA LEU A 188 7.52 11.11 6.36
C LEU A 188 7.64 12.61 6.64
N ALA A 189 8.58 13.31 5.97
CA ALA A 189 8.75 14.75 6.11
C ALA A 189 7.50 15.56 5.72
N LEU A 190 6.64 15.01 4.87
CA LEU A 190 5.36 15.62 4.48
C LEU A 190 4.24 15.35 5.47
N GLU A 191 4.50 14.62 6.56
CA GLU A 191 3.52 14.23 7.59
C GLU A 191 2.28 13.55 6.98
N PRO A 192 2.45 12.47 6.21
CA PRO A 192 1.34 11.78 5.59
C PRO A 192 0.41 11.18 6.65
N GLU A 193 -0.82 10.87 6.28
CA GLU A 193 -1.77 10.12 7.12
C GLU A 193 -1.71 8.63 6.83
N VAL A 194 -1.32 8.29 5.60
CA VAL A 194 -1.17 6.92 5.10
C VAL A 194 0.20 6.77 4.46
N LEU A 195 0.88 5.66 4.75
CA LEU A 195 2.15 5.29 4.15
C LEU A 195 1.99 4.00 3.34
N LEU A 196 2.23 4.07 2.05
CA LEU A 196 2.21 2.95 1.12
C LEU A 196 3.65 2.49 0.86
N LEU A 197 3.94 1.21 1.07
CA LEU A 197 5.27 0.63 0.95
C LEU A 197 5.22 -0.58 0.01
N ASP A 198 5.72 -0.42 -1.21
CA ASP A 198 5.74 -1.47 -2.22
C ASP A 198 7.11 -2.17 -2.19
N GLU A 199 7.19 -3.35 -1.57
CA GLU A 199 8.41 -4.16 -1.37
C GLU A 199 9.61 -3.36 -0.83
N PRO A 200 9.46 -2.60 0.29
CA PRO A 200 10.46 -1.62 0.73
C PRO A 200 11.79 -2.23 1.19
N THR A 201 11.88 -3.55 1.27
CA THR A 201 13.09 -4.28 1.70
C THR A 201 13.67 -5.16 0.60
N SER A 202 13.14 -5.06 -0.62
CA SER A 202 13.64 -5.81 -1.77
C SER A 202 15.10 -5.44 -2.05
N GLY A 203 15.97 -6.44 -2.17
CA GLY A 203 17.39 -6.22 -2.42
C GLY A 203 18.22 -5.65 -1.27
N LEU A 204 17.65 -5.53 -0.06
CA LEU A 204 18.38 -5.10 1.12
C LEU A 204 19.02 -6.30 1.84
N ASP A 205 20.15 -6.03 2.49
CA ASP A 205 20.76 -6.98 3.41
C ASP A 205 19.91 -7.20 4.67
N PRO A 206 20.10 -8.30 5.42
CA PRO A 206 19.28 -8.62 6.59
C PRO A 206 19.29 -7.54 7.69
N ILE A 207 20.40 -6.83 7.89
CA ILE A 207 20.54 -5.79 8.92
C ILE A 207 19.70 -4.57 8.50
N SER A 208 19.83 -4.14 7.24
CA SER A 208 19.03 -3.05 6.69
C SER A 208 17.54 -3.37 6.69
N THR A 209 17.17 -4.62 6.36
CA THR A 209 15.79 -5.11 6.43
C THR A 209 15.24 -5.01 7.86
N ALA A 210 15.98 -5.48 8.86
CA ALA A 210 15.57 -5.40 10.26
C ALA A 210 15.33 -3.95 10.71
N LYS A 211 16.19 -3.01 10.33
CA LYS A 211 16.02 -1.58 10.65
C LYS A 211 14.77 -0.97 10.01
N VAL A 212 14.43 -1.36 8.79
CA VAL A 212 13.17 -0.94 8.15
C VAL A 212 11.98 -1.52 8.90
N GLU A 213 11.98 -2.83 9.21
CA GLU A 213 10.89 -3.48 9.95
C GLU A 213 10.71 -2.84 11.34
N GLU A 214 11.80 -2.57 12.09
CA GLU A 214 11.74 -1.91 13.38
C GLU A 214 11.11 -0.50 13.28
N SER A 215 11.50 0.27 12.26
CA SER A 215 10.89 1.58 12.04
C SER A 215 9.39 1.49 11.78
N LEU A 216 8.91 0.47 11.08
CA LEU A 216 7.49 0.28 10.80
C LEU A 216 6.67 0.00 12.08
N TYR A 217 7.22 -0.70 13.07
CA TYR A 217 6.57 -0.92 14.37
C TYR A 217 6.35 0.39 15.13
N GLU A 218 7.26 1.34 15.02
CA GLU A 218 7.11 2.65 15.63
C GLU A 218 6.15 3.55 14.81
N LEU A 219 6.29 3.52 13.49
CA LEU A 219 5.48 4.31 12.56
C LEU A 219 3.99 3.94 12.61
N LYS A 220 3.64 2.66 12.78
CA LYS A 220 2.23 2.25 12.88
C LYS A 220 1.47 2.88 14.04
N LYS A 221 2.15 3.38 15.07
CA LYS A 221 1.54 4.09 16.20
C LYS A 221 0.93 5.43 15.78
N GLN A 222 1.36 5.98 14.64
CA GLN A 222 0.97 7.30 14.13
C GLN A 222 0.27 7.22 12.77
N TYR A 223 0.66 6.29 11.91
CA TYR A 223 0.24 6.20 10.51
C TYR A 223 -0.58 4.94 10.22
N ALA A 224 -1.51 5.03 9.27
CA ALA A 224 -2.04 3.85 8.61
C ALA A 224 -1.00 3.38 7.58
N ILE A 225 -0.55 2.13 7.67
CA ILE A 225 0.48 1.59 6.79
C ILE A 225 -0.12 0.50 5.92
N ILE A 226 0.07 0.59 4.60
CA ILE A 226 -0.17 -0.52 3.67
C ILE A 226 1.18 -0.95 3.12
N ILE A 227 1.50 -2.24 3.25
CA ILE A 227 2.76 -2.79 2.76
C ILE A 227 2.51 -4.02 1.88
N VAL A 228 3.22 -4.09 0.75
CA VAL A 228 3.46 -5.32 0.01
C VAL A 228 4.85 -5.82 0.44
N PRO A 229 4.94 -6.92 1.22
CA PRO A 229 6.22 -7.43 1.69
C PRO A 229 6.94 -8.23 0.60
N HIS A 230 8.25 -8.37 0.74
CA HIS A 230 9.08 -9.17 -0.17
C HIS A 230 8.84 -10.69 0.00
N SER A 231 8.45 -11.16 1.19
CA SER A 231 8.24 -12.58 1.48
C SER A 231 7.06 -12.82 2.42
N VAL A 232 6.53 -14.06 2.41
CA VAL A 232 5.46 -14.50 3.32
C VAL A 232 5.91 -14.41 4.79
N GLN A 233 7.18 -14.72 5.08
CA GLN A 233 7.73 -14.64 6.43
C GLN A 233 7.75 -13.18 6.94
N GLN A 234 8.11 -12.23 6.10
CA GLN A 234 8.03 -10.81 6.42
C GLN A 234 6.58 -10.37 6.63
N ALA A 235 5.68 -10.83 5.74
CA ALA A 235 4.25 -10.57 5.86
C ALA A 235 3.72 -10.98 7.23
N ALA A 236 4.03 -12.20 7.67
CA ALA A 236 3.60 -12.75 8.95
C ALA A 236 4.12 -11.97 10.17
N ARG A 237 5.36 -11.42 10.09
CA ARG A 237 5.92 -10.62 11.18
C ARG A 237 5.29 -9.24 11.31
N LEU A 238 4.94 -8.61 10.18
CA LEU A 238 4.52 -7.21 10.15
C LEU A 238 3.00 -7.00 10.28
N ALA A 239 2.19 -7.99 9.88
CA ALA A 239 0.76 -7.81 9.71
C ALA A 239 -0.01 -7.65 11.03
N ASP A 240 -0.67 -6.51 11.22
CA ASP A 240 -1.83 -6.40 12.12
C ASP A 240 -3.10 -6.88 11.36
N VAL A 241 -3.21 -6.53 10.08
CA VAL A 241 -4.24 -7.03 9.15
C VAL A 241 -3.56 -7.62 7.93
N ALA A 242 -4.01 -8.78 7.47
CA ALA A 242 -3.51 -9.43 6.28
C ALA A 242 -4.60 -9.59 5.22
N ALA A 243 -4.27 -9.27 3.97
CA ALA A 243 -5.14 -9.36 2.80
C ALA A 243 -4.46 -10.17 1.70
N PHE A 244 -4.99 -11.35 1.40
CA PHE A 244 -4.49 -12.26 0.38
C PHE A 244 -5.12 -11.98 -0.97
N PHE A 245 -4.26 -11.69 -1.96
CA PHE A 245 -4.67 -11.39 -3.33
C PHE A 245 -4.24 -12.51 -4.28
N LEU A 246 -5.18 -12.95 -5.11
CA LEU A 246 -4.95 -13.94 -6.16
C LEU A 246 -5.70 -13.53 -7.43
N SER A 247 -4.97 -13.43 -8.54
CA SER A 247 -5.55 -13.12 -9.87
C SER A 247 -6.52 -11.91 -9.86
N GLY A 248 -6.13 -10.84 -9.18
CA GLY A 248 -6.91 -9.61 -9.10
C GLY A 248 -8.08 -9.62 -8.11
N GLN A 249 -8.24 -10.68 -7.34
CA GLN A 249 -9.30 -10.82 -6.34
C GLN A 249 -8.74 -10.82 -4.92
N LEU A 250 -9.49 -10.22 -3.99
CA LEU A 250 -9.26 -10.41 -2.57
C LEU A 250 -9.88 -11.74 -2.15
N VAL A 251 -9.04 -12.73 -1.85
CA VAL A 251 -9.48 -14.09 -1.48
C VAL A 251 -9.79 -14.17 0.00
N GLU A 252 -8.89 -13.65 0.84
CA GLU A 252 -9.05 -13.65 2.29
C GLU A 252 -8.52 -12.36 2.89
N CYS A 253 -9.19 -11.87 3.93
CA CYS A 253 -8.75 -10.75 4.73
C CYS A 253 -9.15 -10.96 6.18
N GLY A 254 -8.24 -10.64 7.11
CA GLY A 254 -8.48 -10.82 8.53
C GLY A 254 -7.34 -10.31 9.40
N ASP A 255 -7.41 -10.66 10.68
CA ASP A 255 -6.34 -10.47 11.65
C ASP A 255 -5.05 -11.14 11.17
N GLY A 256 -3.93 -10.41 11.20
CA GLY A 256 -2.66 -10.86 10.65
C GLY A 256 -2.22 -12.22 11.21
N PRO A 257 -2.01 -12.36 12.53
CA PRO A 257 -1.68 -13.62 13.16
C PRO A 257 -2.62 -14.76 12.77
N GLN A 258 -3.93 -14.53 12.74
CA GLN A 258 -4.91 -15.55 12.38
C GLN A 258 -4.77 -16.00 10.93
N VAL A 259 -4.62 -15.09 9.98
CA VAL A 259 -4.49 -15.44 8.54
C VAL A 259 -3.23 -16.25 8.28
N PHE A 260 -2.12 -15.96 8.97
CA PHE A 260 -0.85 -16.68 8.75
C PHE A 260 -0.74 -18.01 9.53
N THR A 261 -1.53 -18.22 10.58
CA THR A 261 -1.47 -19.45 11.40
C THR A 261 -2.65 -20.39 11.17
N ALA A 262 -3.83 -19.85 10.88
CA ALA A 262 -5.07 -20.59 10.69
C ALA A 262 -5.96 -19.92 9.62
N PRO A 263 -5.49 -19.88 8.35
CA PRO A 263 -6.26 -19.30 7.25
C PRO A 263 -7.59 -20.02 7.07
N LYS A 264 -8.62 -19.28 6.67
CA LYS A 264 -9.98 -19.82 6.45
C LYS A 264 -10.17 -20.33 5.02
N ASP A 265 -9.45 -19.73 4.07
CA ASP A 265 -9.50 -20.11 2.66
C ASP A 265 -8.34 -21.06 2.33
N LYS A 266 -8.66 -22.17 1.67
CA LYS A 266 -7.66 -23.17 1.28
C LYS A 266 -6.58 -22.63 0.36
N LYS A 267 -6.91 -21.68 -0.54
CA LYS A 267 -5.92 -21.06 -1.44
C LYS A 267 -4.90 -20.23 -0.65
N THR A 268 -5.36 -19.57 0.43
CA THR A 268 -4.47 -18.86 1.36
C THR A 268 -3.53 -19.82 2.06
N GLU A 269 -4.04 -20.96 2.57
CA GLU A 269 -3.25 -22.01 3.21
C GLU A 269 -2.20 -22.58 2.25
N ASP A 270 -2.63 -22.95 1.04
CA ASP A 270 -1.75 -23.53 0.02
C ASP A 270 -0.62 -22.53 -0.37
N TYR A 271 -0.93 -21.23 -0.45
CA TYR A 271 0.06 -20.20 -0.74
C TYR A 271 1.08 -20.02 0.40
N ILE A 272 0.60 -19.92 1.65
CA ILE A 272 1.46 -19.73 2.83
C ILE A 272 2.37 -20.92 3.05
N THR A 273 1.88 -22.14 2.80
CA THR A 273 2.63 -23.39 2.99
C THR A 273 3.51 -23.78 1.79
N GLY A 274 3.52 -22.98 0.72
CA GLY A 274 4.31 -23.26 -0.49
C GLY A 274 3.76 -24.39 -1.35
N ARG A 275 2.50 -24.81 -1.15
CA ARG A 275 1.82 -25.83 -1.96
C ARG A 275 1.09 -25.26 -3.17
N PHE A 276 1.33 -23.98 -3.45
CA PHE A 276 0.70 -23.24 -4.54
C PHE A 276 1.47 -23.52 -5.84
N GLY A 277 0.88 -24.28 -6.75
CA GLY A 277 1.46 -24.65 -8.04
C GLY A 277 0.43 -25.30 -8.94
#